data_31ad72a050802ef71ea8365da0fea977
#
_entry.id   31ad72a050802ef71ea8365da0fea977
#
_cell.length_a   1.000
_cell.length_b   1.000
_cell.length_c   1.000
_cell.angle_alpha   90.00
_cell.angle_beta   90.00
_cell.angle_gamma   90.00
#
_symmetry.space_group_name_H-M   'P 1'
#
loop_
_entity.id
_entity.type
_entity.pdbx_description
1 polymer ?
#
loop_
_entity_poly.entity_id
_entity_poly.type
_entity_poly.pdbx_seq_one_letter_code
_entity_poly.pdbx_strand_id
1 'polypeptide(L)'
;MPKKKGDGDMRARKQTLKFRNRPYIISAYAIGGKKEGEGPLHDWFDECLSDDTYGENTWEKSESRMLKTAMTECMRRGGKTTEEIGAVLSGDLLNQLMSSSFMARDLQIPFLGMYGACSTMTESLMLGAVLTDGGYSDNVMIGASSHYCTAERQFRLPLEHGNQRPPSAQWTATAAGAMLLSRGIEGNSRAGSGIEGNSRDGSGIQGNSRDGSGGKESGGTKNTGTELRIDGAGNVYAQRQIRIECGTIGKVIDAGVKDSNQMGSAMAPAAVDTILTHLEETGRTLDHYDLVCTGDLGFIGKSIVRDLLEDAGVSRKMIADVYDDCGAMIYAPEQDIHSGGSGCGCSASVFAGYVYRNMKEGKIRRALIVSTGAMLSTISPFQGESIPGIAHAISLESVSGIMDRQKGCRK
;
A
#
# COMPACT_ATOMS: atom_id res chain seq x y z
N MET A 1 39.20 -22.57 15.61
CA MET A 1 37.90 -22.26 16.27
C MET A 1 36.96 -21.77 15.21
N PRO A 2 35.81 -22.41 14.96
CA PRO A 2 34.87 -21.94 13.95
C PRO A 2 34.16 -20.67 14.46
N LYS A 3 34.20 -19.62 13.65
CA LYS A 3 33.42 -18.37 13.89
C LYS A 3 31.93 -18.71 13.95
N LYS A 4 31.29 -18.43 15.08
CA LYS A 4 29.82 -18.44 15.21
C LYS A 4 29.22 -17.56 14.08
N LYS A 5 28.36 -18.14 13.26
CA LYS A 5 27.50 -17.38 12.34
C LYS A 5 26.66 -16.43 13.21
N GLY A 6 27.01 -15.17 13.18
CA GLY A 6 26.31 -14.12 13.90
C GLY A 6 24.91 -13.91 13.34
N ASP A 7 24.05 -13.42 14.21
CA ASP A 7 22.70 -12.93 13.99
C ASP A 7 22.50 -12.28 12.62
N GLY A 8 21.44 -12.73 11.92
CA GLY A 8 21.14 -12.29 10.58
C GLY A 8 21.02 -10.77 10.48
N ASP A 9 21.91 -10.20 9.70
CA ASP A 9 21.99 -8.78 9.39
C ASP A 9 20.62 -8.25 8.92
N MET A 10 20.11 -7.18 9.53
CA MET A 10 18.85 -6.53 9.14
C MET A 10 18.93 -5.92 7.75
N ARG A 11 20.11 -5.65 7.26
CA ARG A 11 20.38 -5.27 5.88
C ARG A 11 21.00 -6.46 5.17
N ALA A 12 20.18 -7.15 4.36
CA ALA A 12 20.78 -8.16 3.49
C ALA A 12 21.83 -7.51 2.60
N ARG A 13 21.60 -6.26 2.16
CA ARG A 13 22.48 -5.40 1.36
C ARG A 13 22.00 -3.94 1.45
N LYS A 14 22.47 -3.07 0.53
CA LYS A 14 22.30 -1.61 0.62
C LYS A 14 20.86 -1.08 0.53
N GLN A 15 19.96 -1.73 -0.24
CA GLN A 15 18.63 -1.21 -0.56
C GLN A 15 17.48 -2.03 0.04
N THR A 16 17.66 -3.34 0.25
CA THR A 16 16.59 -4.23 0.73
C THR A 16 16.58 -4.35 2.25
N LEU A 17 15.44 -4.00 2.84
CA LEU A 17 15.14 -4.17 4.26
C LEU A 17 14.39 -5.49 4.46
N LYS A 18 14.86 -6.35 5.35
CA LYS A 18 14.16 -7.56 5.77
C LYS A 18 13.47 -7.33 7.11
N PHE A 19 12.17 -7.59 7.17
CA PHE A 19 11.39 -7.39 8.39
C PHE A 19 11.46 -8.65 9.26
N ARG A 20 11.91 -8.50 10.51
CA ARG A 20 12.11 -9.62 11.44
C ARG A 20 10.79 -10.11 12.01
N ASN A 21 9.94 -9.18 12.41
CA ASN A 21 8.63 -9.47 13.01
C ASN A 21 7.52 -9.59 11.95
N ARG A 22 7.86 -9.33 10.68
CA ARG A 22 7.01 -9.54 9.51
C ARG A 22 5.59 -9.01 9.72
N PRO A 23 5.39 -7.70 9.71
CA PRO A 23 4.09 -7.10 9.95
C PRO A 23 3.04 -7.59 8.94
N TYR A 24 1.76 -7.56 9.34
CA TYR A 24 0.65 -8.02 8.52
C TYR A 24 -0.21 -6.86 8.03
N ILE A 25 -0.75 -7.01 6.82
CA ILE A 25 -1.86 -6.19 6.34
C ILE A 25 -3.15 -6.90 6.78
N ILE A 26 -3.84 -6.32 7.76
CA ILE A 26 -5.02 -6.94 8.37
C ILE A 26 -6.32 -6.54 7.68
N SER A 27 -6.36 -5.38 7.05
CA SER A 27 -7.49 -4.93 6.24
C SER A 27 -7.03 -4.02 5.11
N ALA A 28 -7.88 -3.87 4.09
CA ALA A 28 -7.74 -2.93 3.00
C ALA A 28 -9.11 -2.45 2.53
N TYR A 29 -9.14 -1.28 1.88
CA TYR A 29 -10.32 -0.70 1.26
C TYR A 29 -9.93 0.08 0.01
N ALA A 30 -10.68 -0.11 -1.08
CA ALA A 30 -10.43 0.51 -2.38
C ALA A 30 -11.66 1.27 -2.87
N ILE A 31 -11.46 2.52 -3.27
CA ILE A 31 -12.48 3.35 -3.93
C ILE A 31 -12.00 3.68 -5.34
N GLY A 32 -12.85 3.46 -6.32
CA GLY A 32 -12.68 3.91 -7.71
C GLY A 32 -13.63 5.03 -8.05
N GLY A 33 -13.20 5.99 -8.87
CA GLY A 33 -14.07 6.98 -9.49
C GLY A 33 -15.02 6.34 -10.52
N LYS A 34 -15.82 7.17 -11.17
CA LYS A 34 -16.80 6.71 -12.17
C LYS A 34 -16.12 5.95 -13.32
N LYS A 35 -15.04 6.51 -13.88
CA LYS A 35 -14.32 5.91 -15.02
C LYS A 35 -13.63 4.61 -14.64
N GLU A 36 -13.06 4.55 -13.44
CA GLU A 36 -12.45 3.35 -12.86
C GLU A 36 -13.48 2.27 -12.60
N GLY A 37 -14.68 2.66 -12.13
CA GLY A 37 -15.82 1.77 -11.93
C GLY A 37 -16.45 1.25 -13.23
N GLU A 38 -16.16 1.82 -14.39
CA GLU A 38 -16.54 1.32 -15.71
C GLU A 38 -15.45 0.38 -16.30
N GLY A 39 -14.32 0.21 -15.61
CA GLY A 39 -13.17 -0.58 -16.06
C GLY A 39 -13.22 -2.05 -15.65
N PRO A 40 -12.20 -2.82 -16.06
CA PRO A 40 -12.12 -4.27 -15.80
C PRO A 40 -12.07 -4.65 -14.32
N LEU A 41 -11.67 -3.70 -13.46
CA LEU A 41 -11.55 -3.92 -12.02
C LEU A 41 -12.77 -3.43 -11.22
N HIS A 42 -13.91 -3.14 -11.86
CA HIS A 42 -15.14 -2.70 -11.20
C HIS A 42 -15.48 -3.50 -9.94
N ASP A 43 -15.56 -4.82 -10.04
CA ASP A 43 -15.96 -5.72 -8.96
C ASP A 43 -14.93 -5.81 -7.82
N TRP A 44 -13.73 -5.27 -8.04
CA TRP A 44 -12.64 -5.28 -7.06
C TRP A 44 -12.59 -4.01 -6.21
N PHE A 45 -13.27 -2.94 -6.61
CA PHE A 45 -13.46 -1.78 -5.74
C PHE A 45 -14.53 -2.08 -4.69
N ASP A 46 -14.35 -1.53 -3.50
CA ASP A 46 -15.32 -1.61 -2.42
C ASP A 46 -16.43 -0.59 -2.61
N GLU A 47 -16.11 0.51 -3.29
CA GLU A 47 -17.02 1.57 -3.67
C GLU A 47 -16.60 2.14 -5.03
N CYS A 48 -17.58 2.39 -5.91
CA CYS A 48 -17.39 3.11 -7.16
C CYS A 48 -18.23 4.41 -7.11
N LEU A 49 -17.58 5.55 -7.37
CA LEU A 49 -18.25 6.84 -7.35
C LEU A 49 -19.12 7.03 -8.59
N SER A 50 -20.25 7.68 -8.42
CA SER A 50 -21.17 8.01 -9.53
C SER A 50 -20.74 9.24 -10.32
N ASP A 51 -19.93 10.11 -9.71
CA ASP A 51 -19.46 11.37 -10.29
C ASP A 51 -18.10 11.79 -9.70
N ASP A 52 -17.49 12.83 -10.27
CA ASP A 52 -16.17 13.32 -9.87
C ASP A 52 -16.18 14.21 -8.63
N THR A 53 -17.34 14.56 -8.10
CA THR A 53 -17.45 15.48 -6.96
C THR A 53 -17.64 14.78 -5.63
N TYR A 54 -18.14 13.55 -5.65
CA TYR A 54 -18.44 12.76 -4.44
C TYR A 54 -19.25 13.58 -3.41
N GLY A 55 -20.16 14.43 -3.91
CA GLY A 55 -21.00 15.30 -3.08
C GLY A 55 -20.28 16.51 -2.48
N GLU A 56 -19.09 16.85 -2.94
CA GLU A 56 -18.31 18.01 -2.52
C GLU A 56 -18.37 19.14 -3.57
N ASN A 57 -17.99 20.36 -3.16
CA ASN A 57 -18.03 21.54 -4.03
C ASN A 57 -16.77 21.73 -4.88
N THR A 58 -15.69 21.00 -4.60
CA THR A 58 -14.43 21.04 -5.35
C THR A 58 -13.82 19.66 -5.46
N TRP A 59 -13.03 19.44 -6.49
CA TRP A 59 -12.36 18.16 -6.73
C TRP A 59 -11.33 17.81 -5.64
N GLU A 60 -10.65 18.81 -5.07
CA GLU A 60 -9.71 18.61 -3.96
C GLU A 60 -10.42 18.11 -2.69
N LYS A 61 -11.63 18.63 -2.42
CA LYS A 61 -12.45 18.12 -1.32
C LYS A 61 -12.98 16.73 -1.62
N SER A 62 -13.38 16.48 -2.88
CA SER A 62 -13.77 15.14 -3.34
C SER A 62 -12.66 14.12 -3.09
N GLU A 63 -11.43 14.43 -3.50
CA GLU A 63 -10.26 13.56 -3.28
C GLU A 63 -10.00 13.34 -1.78
N SER A 64 -10.01 14.40 -0.98
CA SER A 64 -9.83 14.29 0.47
C SER A 64 -10.91 13.45 1.14
N ARG A 65 -12.17 13.60 0.74
CA ARG A 65 -13.28 12.80 1.23
C ARG A 65 -13.14 11.34 0.83
N MET A 66 -12.77 11.05 -0.41
CA MET A 66 -12.54 9.72 -0.92
C MET A 66 -11.44 9.00 -0.10
N LEU A 67 -10.31 9.67 0.12
CA LEU A 67 -9.22 9.13 0.95
C LEU A 67 -9.66 8.89 2.40
N LYS A 68 -10.40 9.86 2.99
CA LYS A 68 -10.94 9.74 4.35
C LYS A 68 -11.90 8.56 4.47
N THR A 69 -12.80 8.37 3.51
CA THR A 69 -13.73 7.23 3.48
C THR A 69 -12.96 5.92 3.40
N ALA A 70 -11.97 5.81 2.50
CA ALA A 70 -11.16 4.62 2.38
C ALA A 70 -10.43 4.29 3.69
N MET A 71 -9.84 5.28 4.37
CA MET A 71 -9.17 5.11 5.66
C MET A 71 -10.14 4.65 6.76
N THR A 72 -11.29 5.32 6.89
CA THR A 72 -12.28 5.02 7.92
C THR A 72 -12.85 3.60 7.76
N GLU A 73 -13.22 3.23 6.54
CA GLU A 73 -13.76 1.90 6.26
C GLU A 73 -12.70 0.79 6.39
N CYS A 74 -11.45 1.09 6.04
CA CYS A 74 -10.34 0.17 6.28
C CYS A 74 -10.11 -0.08 7.78
N MET A 75 -10.11 0.96 8.61
CA MET A 75 -10.03 0.83 10.08
C MET A 75 -11.20 0.01 10.62
N ARG A 76 -12.43 0.34 10.22
CA ARG A 76 -13.64 -0.38 10.64
C ARG A 76 -13.56 -1.87 10.30
N ARG A 77 -13.13 -2.23 9.09
CA ARG A 77 -12.92 -3.63 8.67
C ARG A 77 -11.84 -4.33 9.46
N GLY A 78 -10.79 -3.62 9.84
CA GLY A 78 -9.71 -4.13 10.67
C GLY A 78 -10.07 -4.23 12.15
N GLY A 79 -11.30 -3.81 12.54
CA GLY A 79 -11.77 -3.82 13.92
C GLY A 79 -11.00 -2.87 14.82
N LYS A 80 -10.52 -1.73 14.25
CA LYS A 80 -9.71 -0.72 14.95
C LYS A 80 -10.43 0.60 15.04
N THR A 81 -10.17 1.32 16.15
CA THR A 81 -10.59 2.71 16.36
C THR A 81 -9.42 3.66 16.10
N THR A 82 -9.69 4.96 16.03
CA THR A 82 -8.66 5.99 15.82
C THR A 82 -7.59 5.99 16.91
N GLU A 83 -7.99 5.70 18.16
CA GLU A 83 -7.11 5.66 19.33
C GLU A 83 -6.13 4.49 19.31
N GLU A 84 -6.44 3.43 18.56
CA GLU A 84 -5.59 2.26 18.41
C GLU A 84 -4.56 2.39 17.27
N ILE A 85 -4.63 3.48 16.49
CA ILE A 85 -3.73 3.74 15.36
C ILE A 85 -2.62 4.69 15.82
N GLY A 86 -1.38 4.20 15.80
CA GLY A 86 -0.23 5.01 16.23
C GLY A 86 0.20 6.06 15.21
N ALA A 87 -0.04 5.81 13.92
CA ALA A 87 0.26 6.79 12.86
C ALA A 87 -0.55 6.49 11.58
N VAL A 88 -0.80 7.55 10.81
CA VAL A 88 -1.23 7.51 9.41
C VAL A 88 -0.06 7.95 8.54
N LEU A 89 0.30 7.14 7.55
CA LEU A 89 1.26 7.47 6.50
C LEU A 89 0.50 7.56 5.18
N SER A 90 0.41 8.74 4.63
CA SER A 90 -0.40 8.95 3.44
C SER A 90 0.10 10.12 2.59
N GLY A 91 -0.21 10.06 1.31
CA GLY A 91 0.07 11.13 0.38
C GLY A 91 -0.86 11.14 -0.82
N ASP A 92 -0.75 12.22 -1.54
CA ASP A 92 -1.47 12.50 -2.78
C ASP A 92 -0.54 13.29 -3.74
N LEU A 93 -1.05 13.69 -4.90
CA LEU A 93 -0.27 14.41 -5.90
C LEU A 93 -0.32 15.93 -5.77
N LEU A 94 -1.15 16.46 -4.87
CA LEU A 94 -1.36 17.90 -4.73
C LEU A 94 -0.23 18.56 -3.95
N ASN A 95 -0.02 19.85 -4.26
CA ASN A 95 0.96 20.65 -3.53
C ASN A 95 0.69 20.60 -2.02
N GLN A 96 1.76 20.34 -1.25
CA GLN A 96 1.78 20.22 0.21
C GLN A 96 0.85 19.11 0.74
N LEU A 97 0.56 18.07 -0.08
CA LEU A 97 -0.27 16.94 0.28
C LEU A 97 -1.64 17.37 0.81
N MET A 98 -2.33 18.23 0.06
CA MET A 98 -3.54 18.89 0.51
C MET A 98 -4.63 17.89 0.88
N SER A 99 -4.91 16.90 0.03
CA SER A 99 -5.96 15.90 0.28
C SER A 99 -5.66 15.06 1.51
N SER A 100 -4.42 14.60 1.65
CA SER A 100 -3.97 13.79 2.78
C SER A 100 -3.93 14.59 4.09
N SER A 101 -3.50 15.85 4.04
CA SER A 101 -3.46 16.72 5.23
C SER A 101 -4.85 17.00 5.78
N PHE A 102 -5.83 17.21 4.90
CA PHE A 102 -7.21 17.48 5.31
C PHE A 102 -7.89 16.21 5.83
N MET A 103 -7.65 15.06 5.20
CA MET A 103 -8.07 13.78 5.73
C MET A 103 -7.50 13.54 7.14
N ALA A 104 -6.19 13.75 7.34
CA ALA A 104 -5.53 13.55 8.62
C ALA A 104 -6.04 14.53 9.70
N ARG A 105 -6.27 15.80 9.34
CA ARG A 105 -6.92 16.78 10.21
C ARG A 105 -8.26 16.28 10.74
N ASP A 106 -9.06 15.67 9.88
CA ASP A 106 -10.39 15.21 10.23
C ASP A 106 -10.37 13.91 11.07
N LEU A 107 -9.39 13.03 10.86
CA LEU A 107 -9.23 11.78 11.62
C LEU A 107 -8.55 11.99 12.97
N GLN A 108 -7.81 13.09 13.17
CA GLN A 108 -7.09 13.42 14.42
C GLN A 108 -6.12 12.32 14.87
N ILE A 109 -5.51 11.59 13.94
CA ILE A 109 -4.47 10.59 14.17
C ILE A 109 -3.10 11.20 13.84
N PRO A 110 -2.01 10.87 14.57
CA PRO A 110 -0.66 11.31 14.20
C PRO A 110 -0.35 11.02 12.74
N PHE A 111 0.17 12.02 12.01
CA PHE A 111 0.27 11.98 10.57
C PHE A 111 1.70 12.21 10.07
N LEU A 112 2.15 11.35 9.18
CA LEU A 112 3.36 11.52 8.38
C LEU A 112 2.95 11.66 6.91
N GLY A 113 3.11 12.87 6.36
CA GLY A 113 2.90 13.14 4.96
C GLY A 113 4.00 12.51 4.11
N MET A 114 3.61 11.69 3.14
CA MET A 114 4.51 10.95 2.27
C MET A 114 4.43 11.47 0.84
N TYR A 115 5.56 11.65 0.18
CA TYR A 115 5.59 12.10 -1.20
C TYR A 115 6.66 11.39 -2.03
N GLY A 116 6.27 10.35 -2.72
CA GLY A 116 7.04 9.66 -3.75
C GLY A 116 6.41 9.77 -5.15
N ALA A 117 5.67 10.86 -5.42
CA ALA A 117 4.77 10.97 -6.56
C ALA A 117 3.83 9.75 -6.61
N CYS A 118 3.70 9.06 -7.74
CA CYS A 118 2.82 7.89 -7.84
C CYS A 118 3.32 6.67 -7.04
N SER A 119 4.60 6.65 -6.56
CA SER A 119 5.14 5.56 -5.72
C SER A 119 4.76 5.66 -4.23
N THR A 120 4.05 6.70 -3.84
CA THR A 120 3.67 7.02 -2.45
C THR A 120 3.08 5.83 -1.67
N MET A 121 2.31 4.96 -2.33
CA MET A 121 1.69 3.79 -1.68
C MET A 121 2.76 2.82 -1.14
N THR A 122 3.72 2.39 -1.96
CA THR A 122 4.77 1.46 -1.50
C THR A 122 5.78 2.14 -0.57
N GLU A 123 6.06 3.43 -0.75
CA GLU A 123 6.86 4.22 0.17
C GLU A 123 6.24 4.24 1.56
N SER A 124 4.95 4.57 1.65
CA SER A 124 4.18 4.58 2.90
C SER A 124 4.10 3.19 3.53
N LEU A 125 3.85 2.16 2.71
CA LEU A 125 3.76 0.77 3.18
C LEU A 125 5.10 0.27 3.73
N MET A 126 6.22 0.66 3.11
CA MET A 126 7.56 0.33 3.58
C MET A 126 7.88 1.00 4.92
N LEU A 127 7.62 2.30 5.05
CA LEU A 127 7.85 3.01 6.31
C LEU A 127 6.90 2.51 7.41
N GLY A 128 5.64 2.24 7.09
CA GLY A 128 4.70 1.61 8.01
C GLY A 128 5.16 0.25 8.50
N ALA A 129 5.73 -0.57 7.60
CA ALA A 129 6.33 -1.85 7.96
C ALA A 129 7.55 -1.68 8.87
N VAL A 130 8.40 -0.67 8.64
CA VAL A 130 9.52 -0.33 9.54
C VAL A 130 9.03 0.03 10.94
N LEU A 131 7.99 0.87 11.04
CA LEU A 131 7.43 1.28 12.34
C LEU A 131 6.81 0.11 13.11
N THR A 132 6.09 -0.77 12.42
CA THR A 132 5.47 -1.95 13.05
C THR A 132 6.50 -3.03 13.36
N ASP A 133 7.45 -3.30 12.47
CA ASP A 133 8.52 -4.28 12.70
C ASP A 133 9.44 -3.85 13.84
N GLY A 134 9.74 -2.55 13.93
CA GLY A 134 10.55 -1.96 15.00
C GLY A 134 9.82 -1.85 16.34
N GLY A 135 8.51 -2.10 16.38
CA GLY A 135 7.70 -2.01 17.61
C GLY A 135 7.42 -0.57 18.05
N TYR A 136 7.59 0.42 17.16
CA TYR A 136 7.26 1.82 17.44
C TYR A 136 5.75 2.08 17.40
N SER A 137 5.01 1.26 16.67
CA SER A 137 3.55 1.30 16.61
C SER A 137 3.01 -0.10 16.38
N ASP A 138 1.93 -0.47 17.10
CA ASP A 138 1.27 -1.74 16.90
C ASP A 138 0.38 -1.74 15.66
N ASN A 139 -0.22 -0.60 15.34
CA ASN A 139 -1.07 -0.43 14.15
C ASN A 139 -0.73 0.86 13.43
N VAL A 140 -0.59 0.79 12.10
CA VAL A 140 -0.29 1.92 11.21
C VAL A 140 -1.25 1.90 10.04
N MET A 141 -1.89 3.04 9.77
CA MET A 141 -2.70 3.23 8.56
C MET A 141 -1.85 3.72 7.41
N ILE A 142 -2.06 3.13 6.25
CA ILE A 142 -1.42 3.51 4.99
C ILE A 142 -2.49 3.91 3.99
N GLY A 143 -2.25 4.96 3.20
CA GLY A 143 -3.14 5.28 2.09
C GLY A 143 -2.54 6.22 1.08
N ALA A 144 -3.11 6.18 -0.11
CA ALA A 144 -2.82 7.15 -1.16
C ALA A 144 -4.06 7.38 -2.01
N SER A 145 -4.18 8.59 -2.53
CA SER A 145 -5.26 8.99 -3.43
C SER A 145 -4.73 9.84 -4.58
N SER A 146 -5.48 9.85 -5.66
CA SER A 146 -5.35 10.81 -6.74
C SER A 146 -6.73 11.10 -7.34
N HIS A 147 -6.85 12.24 -8.01
CA HIS A 147 -8.07 12.63 -8.71
C HIS A 147 -7.68 13.23 -10.06
N TYR A 148 -8.34 12.79 -11.13
CA TYR A 148 -8.05 13.24 -12.49
C TYR A 148 -8.01 14.76 -12.62
N CYS A 149 -9.10 15.43 -12.26
CA CYS A 149 -9.23 16.86 -12.47
C CYS A 149 -8.21 17.70 -11.68
N THR A 150 -7.86 17.30 -10.44
CA THR A 150 -6.88 18.01 -9.63
C THR A 150 -5.47 17.84 -10.18
N ALA A 151 -5.11 16.62 -10.58
CA ALA A 151 -3.80 16.31 -11.14
C ALA A 151 -3.60 16.96 -12.52
N GLU A 152 -4.60 16.89 -13.40
CA GLU A 152 -4.52 17.53 -14.72
C GLU A 152 -4.35 19.05 -14.57
N ARG A 153 -5.11 19.68 -13.67
CA ARG A 153 -4.99 21.13 -13.40
C ARG A 153 -3.61 21.51 -12.86
N GLN A 154 -3.00 20.66 -12.04
CA GLN A 154 -1.71 20.97 -11.43
C GLN A 154 -0.54 20.72 -12.36
N PHE A 155 -0.55 19.61 -13.13
CA PHE A 155 0.62 19.13 -13.85
C PHE A 155 0.53 19.27 -15.37
N ARG A 156 -0.66 19.37 -15.94
CA ARG A 156 -0.89 19.40 -17.40
C ARG A 156 -1.67 20.65 -17.77
N LEU A 157 -1.01 21.80 -17.73
CA LEU A 157 -1.57 23.08 -18.14
C LEU A 157 -1.68 23.21 -19.67
N PRO A 158 -2.64 24.01 -20.14
CA PRO A 158 -3.93 24.30 -19.58
C PRO A 158 -5.02 23.44 -20.22
N LEU A 159 -5.84 22.80 -19.45
CA LEU A 159 -7.09 22.15 -19.91
C LEU A 159 -7.93 23.08 -20.80
N GLU A 160 -7.83 24.39 -20.56
CA GLU A 160 -8.55 25.46 -21.24
C GLU A 160 -8.18 25.64 -22.72
N HIS A 161 -7.03 25.13 -23.16
CA HIS A 161 -6.61 25.22 -24.56
C HIS A 161 -7.03 24.04 -25.43
N GLY A 162 -7.80 23.08 -24.87
CA GLY A 162 -8.31 21.94 -25.64
C GLY A 162 -7.22 21.07 -26.25
N ASN A 163 -6.08 20.94 -25.60
CA ASN A 163 -4.98 20.11 -26.08
C ASN A 163 -5.42 18.64 -26.17
N GLN A 164 -5.24 18.06 -27.36
CA GLN A 164 -5.41 16.62 -27.51
C GLN A 164 -4.33 15.90 -26.71
N ARG A 165 -4.73 14.91 -25.92
CA ARG A 165 -3.80 14.02 -25.26
C ARG A 165 -3.11 13.14 -26.31
N PRO A 166 -1.77 13.08 -26.36
CA PRO A 166 -1.09 12.19 -27.30
C PRO A 166 -1.30 10.71 -26.89
N PRO A 167 -1.07 9.74 -27.80
CA PRO A 167 -1.23 8.31 -27.50
C PRO A 167 -0.35 7.81 -26.35
N SER A 168 0.73 8.52 -26.01
CA SER A 168 1.62 8.22 -24.89
C SER A 168 1.11 8.72 -23.55
N ALA A 169 0.14 9.64 -23.52
CA ALA A 169 -0.41 10.18 -22.29
C ALA A 169 -1.18 9.13 -21.50
N GLN A 170 -1.02 9.19 -20.19
CA GLN A 170 -1.77 8.36 -19.25
C GLN A 170 -2.94 9.14 -18.66
N TRP A 171 -3.93 8.43 -18.14
CA TRP A 171 -5.06 8.99 -17.42
C TRP A 171 -4.81 8.91 -15.91
N THR A 172 -4.80 10.04 -15.21
CA THR A 172 -4.70 10.00 -13.75
C THR A 172 -5.96 9.38 -13.15
N ALA A 173 -5.80 8.28 -12.41
CA ALA A 173 -6.93 7.62 -11.81
C ALA A 173 -7.56 8.48 -10.71
N THR A 174 -8.89 8.57 -10.73
CA THR A 174 -9.68 9.08 -9.61
C THR A 174 -9.93 7.91 -8.66
N ALA A 175 -9.04 7.73 -7.70
CA ALA A 175 -9.06 6.55 -6.85
C ALA A 175 -8.39 6.78 -5.49
N ALA A 176 -8.76 5.98 -4.50
CA ALA A 176 -8.08 5.89 -3.22
C ALA A 176 -7.93 4.44 -2.79
N GLY A 177 -6.81 4.14 -2.16
CA GLY A 177 -6.57 2.85 -1.50
C GLY A 177 -6.06 3.06 -0.10
N ALA A 178 -6.59 2.29 0.85
CA ALA A 178 -6.17 2.29 2.24
C ALA A 178 -5.85 0.89 2.73
N MET A 179 -4.85 0.77 3.59
CA MET A 179 -4.39 -0.47 4.20
C MET A 179 -4.10 -0.25 5.67
N LEU A 180 -4.43 -1.24 6.49
CA LEU A 180 -4.11 -1.25 7.91
C LEU A 180 -3.05 -2.31 8.18
N LEU A 181 -1.89 -1.85 8.62
CA LEU A 181 -0.82 -2.71 9.10
C LEU A 181 -0.98 -2.97 10.59
N SER A 182 -0.65 -4.20 10.99
CA SER A 182 -0.57 -4.56 12.39
C SER A 182 0.68 -5.39 12.65
N ARG A 183 1.24 -5.20 13.84
CA ARG A 183 2.28 -6.07 14.35
C ARG A 183 1.70 -7.46 14.53
N GLY A 184 2.37 -8.48 13.99
CA GLY A 184 1.87 -9.85 14.05
C GLY A 184 1.53 -10.27 15.47
N ILE A 185 0.39 -10.93 15.62
CA ILE A 185 0.04 -11.60 16.86
C ILE A 185 0.95 -12.84 16.93
N GLU A 186 2.15 -12.70 17.50
CA GLU A 186 2.83 -13.86 18.06
C GLU A 186 1.94 -14.40 19.17
N GLY A 187 1.54 -15.66 19.04
CA GLY A 187 0.87 -16.36 20.13
C GLY A 187 1.67 -16.17 21.41
N ASN A 188 1.07 -15.54 22.36
CA ASN A 188 1.43 -15.18 23.72
C ASN A 188 2.65 -15.95 24.27
N SER A 189 3.87 -15.49 23.97
CA SER A 189 5.08 -15.94 24.65
C SER A 189 6.20 -14.90 24.49
N ARG A 190 6.11 -13.88 25.30
CA ARG A 190 7.18 -13.23 26.09
C ARG A 190 6.67 -11.88 26.63
N ALA A 191 6.04 -11.95 27.78
CA ALA A 191 6.00 -10.83 28.68
C ALA A 191 7.41 -10.50 29.15
N GLY A 192 7.81 -9.23 29.05
CA GLY A 192 8.75 -8.63 29.98
C GLY A 192 10.22 -8.78 29.68
N SER A 193 10.79 -7.80 29.01
CA SER A 193 12.01 -7.19 29.49
C SER A 193 11.68 -5.72 29.76
N GLY A 194 11.15 -5.48 30.97
CA GLY A 194 10.92 -4.16 31.50
C GLY A 194 12.26 -3.45 31.68
N ILE A 195 12.31 -2.23 31.21
CA ILE A 195 13.29 -1.24 31.71
C ILE A 195 12.85 -0.92 33.12
N GLU A 196 13.59 -1.38 34.11
CA GLU A 196 13.43 -0.96 35.51
C GLU A 196 13.70 0.53 35.63
N GLY A 197 12.66 1.30 35.69
CA GLY A 197 12.68 2.69 36.12
C GLY A 197 12.56 2.74 37.63
N ASN A 198 13.66 3.03 38.30
CA ASN A 198 13.76 3.33 39.71
C ASN A 198 12.95 4.59 40.04
N SER A 199 11.85 4.44 40.77
CA SER A 199 11.20 5.57 41.45
C SER A 199 10.99 5.26 42.91
N ARG A 200 11.66 6.07 43.74
CA ARG A 200 11.56 6.10 45.19
C ARG A 200 10.29 6.85 45.63
N ASP A 201 9.65 6.27 46.62
CA ASP A 201 8.90 6.83 47.77
C ASP A 201 8.09 8.12 47.67
N GLY A 202 6.87 7.98 48.20
CA GLY A 202 6.12 9.10 48.78
C GLY A 202 4.64 8.79 49.11
N SER A 203 4.40 8.18 50.27
CA SER A 203 3.26 8.41 51.25
C SER A 203 1.86 8.76 50.68
N GLY A 204 0.86 7.91 50.79
CA GLY A 204 -0.15 7.81 51.80
C GLY A 204 -1.21 8.93 51.85
N ILE A 205 -2.46 8.58 51.50
CA ILE A 205 -3.68 9.03 52.22
C ILE A 205 -4.82 8.03 51.89
N GLN A 206 -5.40 7.50 53.00
CA GLN A 206 -6.64 6.71 53.01
C GLN A 206 -7.86 7.64 52.85
N GLY A 207 -8.87 7.16 52.13
CA GLY A 207 -10.21 7.76 52.10
C GLY A 207 -11.27 6.72 51.77
N ASN A 208 -11.95 6.26 52.81
CA ASN A 208 -13.11 5.36 52.82
C ASN A 208 -14.34 6.08 52.28
N SER A 209 -15.19 5.43 51.50
CA SER A 209 -16.64 5.38 51.80
C SER A 209 -17.42 4.55 50.76
N ARG A 210 -18.40 3.92 51.31
CA ARG A 210 -19.27 2.81 50.89
C ARG A 210 -20.39 3.18 49.93
N ASP A 211 -20.93 2.07 49.37
CA ASP A 211 -22.32 1.76 48.98
C ASP A 211 -22.82 2.24 47.63
N GLY A 212 -23.21 1.30 46.75
CA GLY A 212 -24.45 0.64 46.67
C GLY A 212 -24.80 0.15 45.26
N SER A 213 -25.26 -1.10 45.21
CA SER A 213 -26.23 -1.74 44.28
C SER A 213 -25.92 -1.81 42.77
N GLY A 214 -25.60 -2.98 42.24
CA GLY A 214 -26.59 -3.89 41.70
C GLY A 214 -26.88 -3.66 40.21
N GLY A 215 -26.13 -4.34 39.33
CA GLY A 215 -26.48 -4.47 37.91
C GLY A 215 -25.60 -5.55 37.27
N LYS A 216 -26.14 -6.77 37.13
CA LYS A 216 -25.54 -7.83 36.35
C LYS A 216 -25.65 -7.47 34.87
N GLU A 217 -24.57 -7.11 34.23
CA GLU A 217 -24.46 -7.19 32.80
C GLU A 217 -23.45 -8.29 32.42
N SER A 218 -23.96 -9.17 31.57
CA SER A 218 -23.30 -10.33 31.03
C SER A 218 -22.01 -9.93 30.29
N GLY A 219 -20.87 -10.45 30.75
CA GLY A 219 -19.60 -10.33 30.09
C GLY A 219 -19.62 -10.98 28.72
N GLY A 220 -19.73 -10.17 27.68
CA GLY A 220 -19.42 -10.55 26.31
C GLY A 220 -17.92 -10.71 26.17
N THR A 221 -17.45 -11.94 26.10
CA THR A 221 -16.10 -12.32 25.71
C THR A 221 -15.80 -11.68 24.35
N LYS A 222 -14.89 -10.71 24.29
CA LYS A 222 -14.34 -10.20 23.02
C LYS A 222 -13.58 -11.35 22.36
N ASN A 223 -14.27 -12.01 21.44
CA ASN A 223 -13.69 -13.03 20.58
C ASN A 223 -12.83 -12.32 19.52
N THR A 224 -11.52 -12.30 19.71
CA THR A 224 -10.56 -11.98 18.65
C THR A 224 -10.47 -13.17 17.70
N GLY A 225 -11.60 -13.49 17.05
CA GLY A 225 -11.74 -14.68 16.25
C GLY A 225 -11.15 -14.50 14.87
N THR A 226 -10.25 -15.38 14.50
CA THR A 226 -9.97 -15.71 13.10
C THR A 226 -11.31 -16.01 12.43
N GLU A 227 -11.79 -15.17 11.51
CA GLU A 227 -13.03 -15.44 10.76
C GLU A 227 -12.85 -16.74 9.99
N LEU A 228 -13.62 -17.73 10.36
CA LEU A 228 -13.70 -19.00 9.64
C LEU A 228 -14.74 -18.83 8.52
N ARG A 229 -14.36 -19.07 7.28
CA ARG A 229 -15.30 -19.19 6.17
C ARG A 229 -15.59 -20.64 5.91
N ILE A 230 -16.85 -20.95 5.67
CA ILE A 230 -17.33 -22.28 5.27
C ILE A 230 -17.60 -22.19 3.77
N ASP A 231 -16.99 -23.05 2.97
CA ASP A 231 -17.33 -23.16 1.55
C ASP A 231 -18.67 -23.91 1.34
N GLY A 232 -19.15 -23.90 0.11
CA GLY A 232 -20.38 -24.61 -0.27
C GLY A 232 -20.32 -26.12 -0.08
N ALA A 233 -19.16 -26.69 0.26
CA ALA A 233 -18.93 -28.10 0.56
C ALA A 233 -18.77 -28.36 2.07
N GLY A 234 -18.91 -27.32 2.94
CA GLY A 234 -18.82 -27.43 4.39
C GLY A 234 -17.40 -27.43 4.96
N ASN A 235 -16.37 -27.13 4.15
CA ASN A 235 -15.00 -27.05 4.65
C ASN A 235 -14.74 -25.71 5.31
N VAL A 236 -14.12 -25.74 6.51
CA VAL A 236 -13.76 -24.55 7.27
C VAL A 236 -12.35 -24.13 6.92
N TYR A 237 -12.20 -22.94 6.34
CA TYR A 237 -10.90 -22.34 6.01
C TYR A 237 -10.59 -21.19 6.98
N ALA A 238 -9.39 -21.22 7.59
CA ALA A 238 -8.86 -20.06 8.27
C ALA A 238 -8.56 -18.97 7.23
N GLN A 239 -9.03 -17.76 7.50
CA GLN A 239 -8.77 -16.63 6.60
C GLN A 239 -7.26 -16.42 6.49
N ARG A 240 -6.74 -16.35 5.24
CA ARG A 240 -5.31 -16.14 4.99
C ARG A 240 -4.89 -14.75 5.48
N GLN A 241 -3.67 -14.67 5.99
CA GLN A 241 -3.05 -13.43 6.43
C GLN A 241 -2.02 -12.99 5.38
N ILE A 242 -1.91 -11.68 5.15
CA ILE A 242 -0.94 -11.12 4.21
C ILE A 242 0.20 -10.52 5.01
N ARG A 243 1.38 -11.11 4.87
CA ARG A 243 2.59 -10.76 5.59
C ARG A 243 3.52 -9.96 4.69
N ILE A 244 4.12 -8.90 5.24
CA ILE A 244 5.18 -8.14 4.57
C ILE A 244 6.52 -8.80 4.93
N GLU A 245 7.27 -9.27 3.93
CA GLU A 245 8.53 -9.98 4.16
C GLU A 245 9.73 -9.05 4.12
N CYS A 246 9.81 -8.22 3.08
CA CYS A 246 10.92 -7.29 2.86
C CYS A 246 10.47 -6.16 1.93
N GLY A 247 11.24 -5.07 1.93
CA GLY A 247 11.04 -3.95 1.02
C GLY A 247 12.37 -3.47 0.46
N THR A 248 12.38 -3.06 -0.81
CA THR A 248 13.56 -2.52 -1.50
C THR A 248 13.35 -1.04 -1.78
N ILE A 249 14.19 -0.20 -1.19
CA ILE A 249 14.18 1.25 -1.43
C ILE A 249 14.85 1.50 -2.78
N GLY A 250 14.13 2.12 -3.71
CA GLY A 250 14.66 2.45 -5.04
C GLY A 250 15.51 3.70 -5.06
N LYS A 251 16.22 3.87 -6.14
CA LYS A 251 16.99 5.07 -6.47
C LYS A 251 16.21 5.96 -7.44
N VAL A 252 16.48 7.24 -7.39
CA VAL A 252 16.04 8.17 -8.44
C VAL A 252 16.92 7.92 -9.67
N ILE A 253 16.27 7.62 -10.80
CA ILE A 253 16.93 7.37 -12.10
C ILE A 253 16.37 8.33 -13.12
N ASP A 254 17.27 8.98 -13.86
CA ASP A 254 16.91 9.92 -14.90
C ASP A 254 17.24 9.35 -16.28
N ALA A 255 16.20 9.13 -17.07
CA ALA A 255 16.28 8.66 -18.45
C ALA A 255 16.35 9.81 -19.46
N GLY A 256 16.41 11.07 -19.03
CA GLY A 256 16.44 12.24 -19.89
C GLY A 256 15.09 12.57 -20.55
N VAL A 257 13.99 11.96 -20.13
CA VAL A 257 12.64 12.25 -20.65
C VAL A 257 12.20 13.61 -20.14
N LYS A 258 11.72 14.48 -21.03
CA LYS A 258 11.29 15.85 -20.72
C LYS A 258 9.79 16.09 -20.94
N ASP A 259 9.14 15.23 -21.71
CA ASP A 259 7.72 15.34 -22.03
C ASP A 259 6.88 14.67 -20.93
N SER A 260 6.06 15.45 -20.23
CA SER A 260 5.14 14.98 -19.20
C SER A 260 4.08 13.99 -19.69
N ASN A 261 3.87 13.89 -21.00
CA ASN A 261 3.01 12.89 -21.60
C ASN A 261 3.71 11.52 -21.77
N GLN A 262 4.97 11.39 -21.39
CA GLN A 262 5.75 10.15 -21.51
C GLN A 262 6.20 9.64 -20.12
N MET A 263 5.38 9.80 -19.11
CA MET A 263 5.73 9.41 -17.73
C MET A 263 6.08 7.93 -17.60
N GLY A 264 5.37 7.03 -18.30
CA GLY A 264 5.68 5.60 -18.29
C GLY A 264 7.12 5.32 -18.76
N SER A 265 7.58 6.04 -19.79
CA SER A 265 8.98 5.93 -20.27
C SER A 265 9.98 6.48 -19.27
N ALA A 266 9.63 7.56 -18.56
CA ALA A 266 10.50 8.16 -17.54
C ALA A 266 10.66 7.25 -16.31
N MET A 267 9.61 6.54 -15.92
CA MET A 267 9.57 5.70 -14.72
C MET A 267 10.13 4.28 -14.94
N ALA A 268 10.02 3.73 -16.15
CA ALA A 268 10.36 2.35 -16.46
C ALA A 268 11.79 1.94 -16.04
N PRO A 269 12.85 2.74 -16.26
CA PRO A 269 14.21 2.39 -15.83
C PRO A 269 14.35 2.27 -14.32
N ALA A 270 13.65 3.11 -13.54
CA ALA A 270 13.67 3.03 -12.10
C ALA A 270 12.95 1.77 -11.58
N ALA A 271 11.85 1.37 -12.23
CA ALA A 271 11.16 0.12 -11.93
C ALA A 271 12.07 -1.09 -12.16
N VAL A 272 12.78 -1.13 -13.28
CA VAL A 272 13.70 -2.23 -13.62
C VAL A 272 14.88 -2.29 -12.64
N ASP A 273 15.54 -1.16 -12.33
CA ASP A 273 16.62 -1.13 -11.32
C ASP A 273 16.15 -1.67 -9.98
N THR A 274 14.96 -1.27 -9.55
CA THR A 274 14.39 -1.72 -8.27
C THR A 274 14.04 -3.20 -8.29
N ILE A 275 13.43 -3.71 -9.36
CA ILE A 275 13.10 -5.13 -9.52
C ILE A 275 14.39 -5.98 -9.50
N LEU A 276 15.37 -5.63 -10.33
CA LEU A 276 16.61 -6.39 -10.44
C LEU A 276 17.42 -6.35 -9.13
N THR A 277 17.51 -5.19 -8.49
CA THR A 277 18.13 -5.05 -7.16
C THR A 277 17.43 -5.91 -6.11
N HIS A 278 16.09 -5.90 -6.12
CA HIS A 278 15.31 -6.74 -5.20
C HIS A 278 15.60 -8.23 -5.40
N LEU A 279 15.59 -8.69 -6.64
CA LEU A 279 15.86 -10.11 -6.97
C LEU A 279 17.29 -10.51 -6.56
N GLU A 280 18.28 -9.68 -6.92
CA GLU A 280 19.68 -9.93 -6.56
C GLU A 280 19.88 -9.97 -5.04
N GLU A 281 19.42 -8.93 -4.31
CA GLU A 281 19.66 -8.81 -2.88
C GLU A 281 18.89 -9.81 -2.03
N THR A 282 17.78 -10.35 -2.53
CA THR A 282 17.02 -11.42 -1.88
C THR A 282 17.47 -12.81 -2.31
N GLY A 283 18.25 -12.93 -3.39
CA GLY A 283 18.63 -14.20 -4.00
C GLY A 283 17.44 -14.93 -4.64
N ARG A 284 16.46 -14.18 -5.14
CA ARG A 284 15.23 -14.70 -5.77
C ARG A 284 15.26 -14.48 -7.26
N THR A 285 14.46 -15.26 -7.98
CA THR A 285 14.15 -15.10 -9.40
C THR A 285 12.72 -14.60 -9.56
N LEU A 286 12.36 -14.13 -10.75
CA LEU A 286 11.05 -13.52 -10.99
C LEU A 286 9.89 -14.51 -10.74
N ASP A 287 10.09 -15.79 -11.04
CA ASP A 287 9.15 -16.89 -10.82
C ASP A 287 8.97 -17.31 -9.35
N HIS A 288 9.72 -16.66 -8.43
CA HIS A 288 9.42 -16.75 -7.00
C HIS A 288 8.05 -16.15 -6.68
N TYR A 289 7.58 -15.22 -7.49
CA TYR A 289 6.33 -14.49 -7.33
C TYR A 289 5.25 -15.00 -8.27
N ASP A 290 4.01 -15.10 -7.79
CA ASP A 290 2.84 -15.34 -8.62
C ASP A 290 2.41 -14.06 -9.35
N LEU A 291 2.78 -12.89 -8.79
CA LEU A 291 2.54 -11.58 -9.37
C LEU A 291 3.70 -10.64 -9.07
N VAL A 292 4.26 -10.02 -10.10
CA VAL A 292 5.11 -8.82 -10.00
C VAL A 292 4.34 -7.69 -10.66
N CYS A 293 3.93 -6.69 -9.90
CA CYS A 293 3.03 -5.65 -10.39
C CYS A 293 3.65 -4.26 -10.19
N THR A 294 3.88 -3.55 -11.30
CA THR A 294 4.28 -2.14 -11.27
C THR A 294 3.07 -1.21 -11.03
N GLY A 295 3.34 0.02 -10.61
CA GLY A 295 2.31 0.91 -10.08
C GLY A 295 1.43 1.57 -11.15
N ASP A 296 2.06 2.26 -12.10
CA ASP A 296 1.33 3.12 -13.03
C ASP A 296 2.15 3.46 -14.28
N LEU A 297 2.86 2.49 -14.81
CA LEU A 297 3.63 2.63 -16.04
C LEU A 297 2.73 2.72 -17.29
N GLY A 298 1.52 2.18 -17.18
CA GLY A 298 0.61 2.06 -18.30
C GLY A 298 1.14 1.12 -19.39
N PHE A 299 0.48 1.08 -20.55
CA PHE A 299 0.81 0.11 -21.61
C PHE A 299 2.22 0.33 -22.17
N ILE A 300 2.62 1.59 -22.41
CA ILE A 300 3.94 1.91 -22.97
C ILE A 300 5.05 1.60 -21.97
N GLY A 301 4.96 2.10 -20.74
CA GLY A 301 5.99 1.85 -19.73
C GLY A 301 6.08 0.38 -19.34
N LYS A 302 4.95 -0.35 -19.27
CA LYS A 302 4.90 -1.82 -19.09
C LYS A 302 5.68 -2.55 -20.19
N SER A 303 5.52 -2.14 -21.46
CA SER A 303 6.28 -2.72 -22.57
C SER A 303 7.78 -2.47 -22.42
N ILE A 304 8.17 -1.23 -22.08
CA ILE A 304 9.58 -0.88 -21.87
C ILE A 304 10.21 -1.70 -20.74
N VAL A 305 9.49 -1.88 -19.61
CA VAL A 305 10.00 -2.73 -18.51
C VAL A 305 10.20 -4.17 -18.96
N ARG A 306 9.28 -4.73 -19.76
CA ARG A 306 9.43 -6.08 -20.31
C ARG A 306 10.70 -6.21 -21.15
N ASP A 307 10.92 -5.26 -22.06
CA ASP A 307 12.09 -5.25 -22.93
C ASP A 307 13.39 -5.10 -22.12
N LEU A 308 13.44 -4.17 -21.17
CA LEU A 308 14.61 -3.96 -20.31
C LEU A 308 14.91 -5.13 -19.38
N LEU A 309 13.89 -5.84 -18.86
CA LEU A 309 14.09 -7.07 -18.09
C LEU A 309 14.63 -8.20 -18.98
N GLU A 310 14.15 -8.31 -20.23
CA GLU A 310 14.66 -9.29 -21.19
C GLU A 310 16.14 -8.98 -21.55
N ASP A 311 16.49 -7.72 -21.79
CA ASP A 311 17.87 -7.26 -22.02
C ASP A 311 18.79 -7.54 -20.83
N ALA A 312 18.25 -7.50 -19.60
CA ALA A 312 18.95 -7.89 -18.38
C ALA A 312 19.08 -9.41 -18.18
N GLY A 313 18.58 -10.22 -19.13
CA GLY A 313 18.67 -11.68 -19.11
C GLY A 313 17.54 -12.40 -18.40
N VAL A 314 16.44 -11.71 -18.04
CA VAL A 314 15.24 -12.35 -17.49
C VAL A 314 14.46 -13.00 -18.64
N SER A 315 14.07 -14.26 -18.46
CA SER A 315 13.34 -15.00 -19.49
C SER A 315 12.01 -14.32 -19.85
N ARG A 316 11.77 -14.11 -21.17
CA ARG A 316 10.51 -13.57 -21.71
C ARG A 316 9.28 -14.34 -21.20
N LYS A 317 9.42 -15.67 -21.06
CA LYS A 317 8.35 -16.50 -20.53
C LYS A 317 8.05 -16.18 -19.08
N MET A 318 9.07 -16.07 -18.22
CA MET A 318 8.88 -15.70 -16.81
C MET A 318 8.21 -14.32 -16.68
N ILE A 319 8.65 -13.36 -17.51
CA ILE A 319 8.04 -12.02 -17.53
C ILE A 319 6.56 -12.12 -17.91
N ALA A 320 6.24 -12.85 -18.97
CA ALA A 320 4.87 -13.01 -19.44
C ALA A 320 3.95 -13.72 -18.43
N ASP A 321 4.51 -14.65 -17.66
CA ASP A 321 3.73 -15.48 -16.72
C ASP A 321 3.35 -14.70 -15.43
N VAL A 322 4.16 -13.70 -14.99
CA VAL A 322 3.98 -13.11 -13.65
C VAL A 322 3.95 -11.57 -13.63
N TYR A 323 4.37 -10.87 -14.71
CA TYR A 323 4.50 -9.42 -14.69
C TYR A 323 3.28 -8.70 -15.23
N ASP A 324 2.76 -7.75 -14.44
CA ASP A 324 1.69 -6.85 -14.84
C ASP A 324 1.93 -5.41 -14.30
N ASP A 325 1.01 -4.48 -14.62
CA ASP A 325 1.05 -3.08 -14.25
C ASP A 325 -0.34 -2.58 -13.86
N CYS A 326 -0.48 -1.92 -12.71
CA CYS A 326 -1.77 -1.45 -12.22
C CYS A 326 -2.43 -0.46 -13.18
N GLY A 327 -1.63 0.42 -13.81
CA GLY A 327 -2.14 1.39 -14.80
C GLY A 327 -2.63 0.72 -16.09
N ALA A 328 -2.08 -0.43 -16.45
CA ALA A 328 -2.56 -1.23 -17.56
C ALA A 328 -3.79 -2.09 -17.22
N MET A 329 -4.00 -2.40 -15.94
CA MET A 329 -5.10 -3.27 -15.47
C MET A 329 -6.39 -2.50 -15.19
N ILE A 330 -6.30 -1.25 -14.74
CA ILE A 330 -7.44 -0.51 -14.17
C ILE A 330 -8.47 -0.08 -15.21
N TYR A 331 -8.08 0.04 -16.47
CA TYR A 331 -8.95 0.51 -17.56
C TYR A 331 -8.99 -0.45 -18.75
N ALA A 332 -10.10 -0.46 -19.45
CA ALA A 332 -10.22 -1.09 -20.75
C ALA A 332 -9.74 -0.14 -21.87
N PRO A 333 -9.18 -0.67 -22.98
CA PRO A 333 -8.73 0.16 -24.11
C PRO A 333 -9.80 1.09 -24.69
N GLU A 334 -11.07 0.70 -24.60
CA GLU A 334 -12.21 1.42 -25.14
C GLU A 334 -12.59 2.68 -24.34
N GLN A 335 -12.00 2.86 -23.15
CA GLN A 335 -12.32 3.98 -22.26
C GLN A 335 -11.57 5.29 -22.59
N ASP A 336 -10.90 5.38 -23.75
CA ASP A 336 -10.16 6.56 -24.20
C ASP A 336 -9.11 7.04 -23.18
N ILE A 337 -8.31 6.10 -22.68
CA ILE A 337 -7.27 6.35 -21.66
C ILE A 337 -5.85 6.43 -22.27
N HIS A 338 -5.72 6.18 -23.57
CA HIS A 338 -4.48 6.11 -24.35
C HIS A 338 -3.46 5.11 -23.76
N SER A 339 -2.46 5.58 -22.99
CA SER A 339 -1.41 4.70 -22.46
C SER A 339 -1.74 4.06 -21.11
N GLY A 340 -2.98 4.14 -20.63
CA GLY A 340 -3.37 3.51 -19.36
C GLY A 340 -3.47 4.48 -18.19
N GLY A 341 -3.62 3.93 -16.99
CA GLY A 341 -3.76 4.69 -15.75
C GLY A 341 -2.44 5.22 -15.19
N SER A 342 -2.53 6.29 -14.40
CA SER A 342 -1.42 6.82 -13.60
C SER A 342 -1.93 7.37 -12.26
N GLY A 343 -1.02 7.80 -11.41
CA GLY A 343 -1.33 8.42 -10.13
C GLY A 343 -1.19 7.48 -8.93
N CYS A 344 -0.92 8.04 -7.76
CA CYS A 344 -0.73 7.23 -6.55
C CYS A 344 -2.02 6.51 -6.11
N GLY A 345 -3.20 7.04 -6.44
CA GLY A 345 -4.48 6.35 -6.27
C GLY A 345 -4.63 5.12 -7.16
N CYS A 346 -3.99 5.09 -8.34
CA CYS A 346 -4.01 3.94 -9.25
C CYS A 346 -3.42 2.70 -8.56
N SER A 347 -2.14 2.76 -8.20
CA SER A 347 -1.48 1.62 -7.54
C SER A 347 -2.12 1.28 -6.20
N ALA A 348 -2.54 2.28 -5.41
CA ALA A 348 -3.14 2.06 -4.10
C ALA A 348 -4.49 1.33 -4.18
N SER A 349 -5.37 1.74 -5.10
CA SER A 349 -6.70 1.12 -5.26
C SER A 349 -6.63 -0.29 -5.87
N VAL A 350 -5.78 -0.48 -6.89
CA VAL A 350 -5.57 -1.83 -7.48
C VAL A 350 -4.98 -2.77 -6.46
N PHE A 351 -4.02 -2.33 -5.64
CA PHE A 351 -3.48 -3.13 -4.57
C PHE A 351 -4.53 -3.46 -3.51
N ALA A 352 -5.22 -2.45 -2.95
CA ALA A 352 -6.21 -2.63 -1.89
C ALA A 352 -7.43 -3.46 -2.32
N GLY A 353 -7.82 -3.34 -3.57
CA GLY A 353 -8.93 -4.11 -4.16
C GLY A 353 -8.47 -5.47 -4.70
N TYR A 354 -7.86 -5.45 -5.89
CA TYR A 354 -7.56 -6.66 -6.66
C TYR A 354 -6.48 -7.54 -6.00
N VAL A 355 -5.30 -6.98 -5.73
CA VAL A 355 -4.18 -7.80 -5.23
C VAL A 355 -4.48 -8.34 -3.84
N TYR A 356 -4.92 -7.48 -2.93
CA TYR A 356 -5.23 -7.86 -1.55
C TYR A 356 -6.29 -8.97 -1.48
N ARG A 357 -7.40 -8.85 -2.22
CA ARG A 357 -8.46 -9.86 -2.22
C ARG A 357 -7.99 -11.19 -2.83
N ASN A 358 -7.25 -11.18 -3.94
CA ASN A 358 -6.69 -12.39 -4.52
C ASN A 358 -5.68 -13.08 -3.60
N MET A 359 -4.90 -12.30 -2.83
CA MET A 359 -4.02 -12.86 -1.81
C MET A 359 -4.80 -13.45 -0.63
N LYS A 360 -5.88 -12.80 -0.18
CA LYS A 360 -6.78 -13.33 0.86
C LYS A 360 -7.47 -14.62 0.44
N GLU A 361 -7.78 -14.78 -0.82
CA GLU A 361 -8.36 -15.98 -1.40
C GLU A 361 -7.31 -17.07 -1.70
N GLY A 362 -6.01 -16.73 -1.67
CA GLY A 362 -4.90 -17.63 -1.95
C GLY A 362 -4.66 -17.91 -3.44
N LYS A 363 -5.29 -17.14 -4.32
CA LYS A 363 -5.02 -17.15 -5.77
C LYS A 363 -3.63 -16.57 -6.07
N ILE A 364 -3.22 -15.56 -5.33
CA ILE A 364 -1.87 -15.01 -5.31
C ILE A 364 -1.27 -15.33 -3.95
N ARG A 365 -0.18 -16.10 -3.92
CA ARG A 365 0.52 -16.47 -2.69
C ARG A 365 1.67 -15.52 -2.38
N ARG A 366 2.42 -15.10 -3.40
CA ARG A 366 3.52 -14.17 -3.29
C ARG A 366 3.39 -13.09 -4.34
N ALA A 367 3.45 -11.85 -3.89
CA ALA A 367 3.41 -10.68 -4.77
C ALA A 367 4.60 -9.77 -4.50
N LEU A 368 5.18 -9.22 -5.57
CA LEU A 368 6.10 -8.11 -5.52
C LEU A 368 5.40 -6.90 -6.10
N ILE A 369 5.09 -5.93 -5.24
CA ILE A 369 4.46 -4.67 -5.66
C ILE A 369 5.53 -3.63 -5.79
N VAL A 370 5.61 -3.00 -6.96
CA VAL A 370 6.66 -2.04 -7.33
C VAL A 370 5.99 -0.75 -7.78
N SER A 371 5.52 0.09 -6.84
CA SER A 371 4.93 1.37 -7.24
C SER A 371 6.00 2.30 -7.81
N THR A 372 5.62 2.97 -8.88
CA THR A 372 6.47 3.85 -9.69
C THR A 372 6.06 5.30 -9.50
N GLY A 373 6.97 6.23 -9.68
CA GLY A 373 6.71 7.65 -9.56
C GLY A 373 7.55 8.48 -10.53
N ALA A 374 6.91 9.40 -11.24
CA ALA A 374 7.57 10.43 -12.03
C ALA A 374 7.74 11.68 -11.15
N MET A 375 8.98 12.07 -10.90
CA MET A 375 9.32 13.22 -10.04
C MET A 375 9.13 14.53 -10.82
N LEU A 376 7.92 14.70 -11.34
CA LEU A 376 7.51 15.88 -12.10
C LEU A 376 7.10 17.00 -11.14
N SER A 377 7.68 18.17 -11.30
CA SER A 377 7.20 19.39 -10.65
C SER A 377 6.53 20.32 -11.65
N THR A 378 5.73 21.25 -11.15
CA THR A 378 5.10 22.28 -11.99
C THR A 378 6.11 23.29 -12.58
N ILE A 379 7.34 23.31 -12.09
CA ILE A 379 8.39 24.29 -12.42
C ILE A 379 9.51 23.66 -13.27
N SER A 380 9.91 22.44 -12.98
CA SER A 380 11.07 21.80 -13.62
C SER A 380 11.02 21.77 -15.17
N PRO A 381 9.87 21.53 -15.83
CA PRO A 381 9.80 21.58 -17.29
C PRO A 381 10.14 22.97 -17.87
N PHE A 382 9.76 24.05 -17.17
CA PHE A 382 10.08 25.42 -17.61
C PHE A 382 11.56 25.77 -17.43
N GLN A 383 12.28 25.00 -16.61
CA GLN A 383 13.74 25.10 -16.44
C GLN A 383 14.50 24.21 -17.44
N GLY A 384 13.79 23.45 -18.26
CA GLY A 384 14.38 22.54 -19.24
C GLY A 384 14.91 21.24 -18.63
N GLU A 385 14.56 20.95 -17.37
CA GLU A 385 14.94 19.72 -16.68
C GLU A 385 14.17 18.51 -17.22
N SER A 386 14.76 17.33 -17.07
CA SER A 386 14.12 16.05 -17.31
C SER A 386 13.22 15.64 -16.15
N ILE A 387 12.48 14.55 -16.33
CA ILE A 387 11.57 13.95 -15.36
C ILE A 387 12.22 12.68 -14.80
N PRO A 388 12.88 12.73 -13.64
CA PRO A 388 13.44 11.55 -13.02
C PRO A 388 12.36 10.59 -12.57
N GLY A 389 12.61 9.27 -12.67
CA GLY A 389 11.77 8.22 -12.16
C GLY A 389 12.26 7.69 -10.81
N ILE A 390 11.34 7.19 -10.00
CA ILE A 390 11.62 6.44 -8.78
C ILE A 390 10.69 5.23 -8.70
N ALA A 391 11.13 4.15 -8.05
CA ALA A 391 10.28 3.02 -7.74
C ALA A 391 10.71 2.38 -6.42
N HIS A 392 9.73 1.91 -5.63
CA HIS A 392 9.97 1.16 -4.41
C HIS A 392 9.24 -0.18 -4.49
N ALA A 393 9.85 -1.24 -3.95
CA ALA A 393 9.27 -2.58 -3.98
C ALA A 393 8.94 -3.11 -2.59
N ILE A 394 7.79 -3.79 -2.48
CA ILE A 394 7.36 -4.53 -1.28
C ILE A 394 7.06 -5.98 -1.67
N SER A 395 7.68 -6.92 -0.96
CA SER A 395 7.42 -8.36 -1.09
C SER A 395 6.42 -8.81 -0.04
N LEU A 396 5.37 -9.47 -0.52
CA LEU A 396 4.22 -9.92 0.26
C LEU A 396 4.04 -11.42 0.15
N GLU A 397 3.62 -12.05 1.25
CA GLU A 397 3.28 -13.47 1.29
C GLU A 397 1.92 -13.70 1.94
N SER A 398 1.07 -14.46 1.26
CA SER A 398 -0.20 -14.94 1.78
C SER A 398 0.02 -16.24 2.56
N VAL A 399 -0.11 -16.18 3.87
CA VAL A 399 0.09 -17.32 4.76
C VAL A 399 -1.24 -17.85 5.28
N SER A 400 -1.36 -19.17 5.42
CA SER A 400 -2.53 -19.78 6.07
C SER A 400 -2.55 -19.37 7.54
N GLY A 401 -3.68 -18.94 8.06
CA GLY A 401 -3.85 -18.71 9.49
C GLY A 401 -3.52 -20.00 10.24
N ILE A 402 -2.64 -19.93 11.24
CA ILE A 402 -2.32 -21.08 12.09
C ILE A 402 -3.55 -21.39 12.93
N MET A 403 -4.21 -22.54 12.70
CA MET A 403 -5.08 -23.10 13.72
C MET A 403 -4.17 -23.61 14.85
N ASP A 404 -4.19 -22.91 15.97
CA ASP A 404 -3.66 -23.48 17.21
C ASP A 404 -4.53 -24.70 17.56
N ARG A 405 -4.05 -25.90 17.21
CA ARG A 405 -4.66 -27.13 17.68
C ARG A 405 -4.45 -27.16 19.19
N GLN A 406 -5.41 -26.64 19.94
CA GLN A 406 -5.51 -26.95 21.35
C GLN A 406 -5.43 -28.47 21.49
N LYS A 407 -4.34 -28.95 22.08
CA LYS A 407 -4.14 -30.34 22.45
C LYS A 407 -5.36 -30.77 23.22
N GLY A 408 -6.19 -31.59 22.59
CA GLY A 408 -7.30 -32.22 23.25
C GLY A 408 -6.84 -32.88 24.54
N CYS A 409 -7.52 -32.54 25.60
CA CYS A 409 -7.46 -33.19 26.88
C CYS A 409 -7.57 -34.72 26.70
N ARG A 410 -6.50 -35.44 26.93
CA ARG A 410 -6.61 -36.88 27.20
C ARG A 410 -6.97 -37.04 28.68
N LYS A 411 -8.12 -37.66 28.88
CA LYS A 411 -8.45 -38.28 30.14
C LYS A 411 -7.50 -39.44 30.43
#